data_5121b15ae8acad15d993dedc8de02f68
#
_entry.id   5121b15ae8acad15d993dedc8de02f68
#
_cell.length_a   1.000
_cell.length_b   1.000
_cell.length_c   1.000
_cell.angle_alpha   90.00
_cell.angle_beta   90.00
_cell.angle_gamma   90.00
#
_symmetry.space_group_name_H-M   'P 1'
#
loop_
_entity.id
_entity.type
_entity.pdbx_description
1 polymer ?
#
loop_
_entity_poly.entity_id
_entity_poly.type
_entity_poly.pdbx_seq_one_letter_code
_entity_poly.pdbx_strand_id
1 'polypeptide(L)'
;MKIPFVFMFLSIFHFVFGLNITEQHTIKLNTKNILTLTGQINDKLASQFIYELNQKESKSNLYVYIDTNGGSVDAGNRIVDEIQKYNLDCIASSAISMGFVILQSCKTRYITNYSTLMQHQISYGIQNEKEKIESYVDFIKQIDNKLT
;
A
#
# COMPACT_ATOMS: atom_id res chain seq x y z
N MET A 1 17.90 26.38 -54.55
CA MET A 1 18.14 25.01 -54.08
C MET A 1 16.97 24.64 -53.17
N LYS A 2 16.06 23.84 -53.67
CA LYS A 2 14.83 23.45 -52.96
C LYS A 2 15.14 22.19 -52.16
N ILE A 3 15.16 22.29 -50.82
CA ILE A 3 15.28 21.15 -49.90
C ILE A 3 13.90 20.53 -49.83
N PRO A 4 13.71 19.24 -50.12
CA PRO A 4 12.36 18.66 -50.12
C PRO A 4 11.88 18.46 -48.68
N PHE A 5 10.68 18.98 -48.44
CA PHE A 5 9.90 18.96 -47.20
C PHE A 5 9.48 17.55 -46.73
N VAL A 6 9.92 16.52 -47.43
CA VAL A 6 9.53 15.11 -47.21
C VAL A 6 10.31 14.45 -46.07
N PHE A 7 11.52 14.94 -45.72
CA PHE A 7 12.32 14.32 -44.69
C PHE A 7 11.91 14.64 -43.25
N MET A 8 11.15 15.71 -43.03
CA MET A 8 10.73 16.11 -41.67
C MET A 8 9.48 15.34 -41.19
N PHE A 9 8.67 14.79 -42.12
CA PHE A 9 7.51 13.98 -41.73
C PHE A 9 7.84 12.53 -41.34
N LEU A 10 8.93 11.97 -41.85
CA LEU A 10 9.33 10.59 -41.50
C LEU A 10 9.91 10.47 -40.10
N SER A 11 10.55 11.51 -39.57
CA SER A 11 11.11 11.49 -38.21
C SER A 11 10.05 11.61 -37.11
N ILE A 12 8.94 12.29 -37.37
CA ILE A 12 7.81 12.42 -36.44
C ILE A 12 7.02 11.12 -36.36
N PHE A 13 6.89 10.39 -37.49
CA PHE A 13 6.16 9.12 -37.51
C PHE A 13 6.88 7.98 -36.77
N HIS A 14 8.20 7.99 -36.72
CA HIS A 14 8.98 7.00 -35.97
C HIS A 14 8.91 7.24 -34.45
N PHE A 15 8.72 8.49 -34.01
CA PHE A 15 8.60 8.81 -32.59
C PHE A 15 7.23 8.41 -31.99
N VAL A 16 6.17 8.40 -32.78
CA VAL A 16 4.82 8.04 -32.32
C VAL A 16 4.63 6.51 -32.28
N PHE A 17 5.33 5.74 -33.09
CA PHE A 17 5.22 4.26 -33.13
C PHE A 17 6.10 3.53 -32.11
N GLY A 18 7.02 4.23 -31.46
CA GLY A 18 7.95 3.66 -30.47
C GLY A 18 7.43 3.61 -29.01
N LEU A 19 6.20 4.09 -28.74
CA LEU A 19 5.73 4.33 -27.36
C LEU A 19 4.72 3.32 -26.82
N ASN A 20 4.55 2.15 -27.41
CA ASN A 20 3.63 1.13 -26.92
C ASN A 20 4.26 -0.26 -26.83
N ILE A 21 5.40 -0.37 -26.14
CA ILE A 21 5.75 -1.66 -25.54
C ILE A 21 5.28 -1.56 -24.08
N THR A 22 4.06 -1.93 -23.80
CA THR A 22 3.61 -2.30 -22.44
C THR A 22 4.39 -3.56 -22.08
N GLU A 23 5.46 -3.38 -21.33
CA GLU A 23 6.20 -4.48 -20.77
C GLU A 23 5.28 -5.22 -19.79
N GLN A 24 4.83 -6.40 -20.18
CA GLN A 24 3.99 -7.24 -19.32
C GLN A 24 4.88 -7.90 -18.26
N HIS A 25 4.85 -7.37 -17.05
CA HIS A 25 5.48 -8.01 -15.91
C HIS A 25 4.56 -9.10 -15.33
N THR A 26 4.98 -10.34 -15.41
CA THR A 26 4.28 -11.46 -14.77
C THR A 26 4.87 -11.71 -13.39
N ILE A 27 4.07 -11.50 -12.32
CA ILE A 27 4.43 -11.82 -10.95
C ILE A 27 3.93 -13.23 -10.63
N LYS A 28 4.85 -14.16 -10.36
CA LYS A 28 4.50 -15.52 -9.93
C LYS A 28 4.47 -15.58 -8.41
N LEU A 29 3.29 -15.67 -7.83
CA LEU A 29 3.08 -15.80 -6.39
C LEU A 29 3.03 -17.25 -5.96
N ASN A 30 3.62 -17.54 -4.79
CA ASN A 30 3.58 -18.83 -4.13
C ASN A 30 3.73 -18.64 -2.61
N THR A 31 3.57 -19.69 -1.83
CA THR A 31 3.62 -19.62 -0.35
C THR A 31 4.95 -19.12 0.21
N LYS A 32 6.05 -19.19 -0.55
CA LYS A 32 7.37 -18.72 -0.10
C LYS A 32 7.54 -17.22 -0.25
N ASN A 33 6.87 -16.60 -1.24
CA ASN A 33 7.08 -15.18 -1.57
C ASN A 33 5.85 -14.28 -1.34
N ILE A 34 4.80 -14.78 -0.69
CA ILE A 34 3.62 -13.99 -0.34
C ILE A 34 3.41 -13.96 1.18
N LEU A 35 2.95 -12.81 1.66
CA LEU A 35 2.38 -12.58 2.98
C LEU A 35 0.98 -12.01 2.79
N THR A 36 0.06 -12.28 3.70
CA THR A 36 -1.32 -11.80 3.57
C THR A 36 -1.72 -10.90 4.74
N LEU A 37 -2.38 -9.79 4.41
CA LEU A 37 -3.06 -8.90 5.34
C LEU A 37 -4.55 -8.89 4.99
N THR A 38 -5.28 -9.87 5.52
CA THR A 38 -6.70 -10.07 5.21
C THR A 38 -7.56 -9.88 6.46
N GLY A 39 -8.66 -9.13 6.32
CA GLY A 39 -9.59 -8.83 7.40
C GLY A 39 -9.24 -7.57 8.17
N GLN A 40 -9.69 -7.46 9.43
CA GLN A 40 -9.53 -6.26 10.25
C GLN A 40 -8.09 -6.11 10.77
N ILE A 41 -7.50 -4.93 10.62
CA ILE A 41 -6.21 -4.59 11.21
C ILE A 41 -6.36 -4.46 12.72
N ASN A 42 -5.71 -5.36 13.47
CA ASN A 42 -5.67 -5.40 14.93
C ASN A 42 -4.35 -6.01 15.40
N ASP A 43 -4.12 -6.04 16.72
CA ASP A 43 -2.87 -6.53 17.29
C ASP A 43 -2.57 -7.98 16.95
N LYS A 44 -3.60 -8.82 16.84
CA LYS A 44 -3.45 -10.23 16.45
C LYS A 44 -2.92 -10.34 15.03
N LEU A 45 -3.55 -9.64 14.07
CA LEU A 45 -3.13 -9.66 12.67
C LEU A 45 -1.72 -9.08 12.49
N ALA A 46 -1.40 -7.96 13.18
CA ALA A 46 -0.07 -7.36 13.13
C ALA A 46 0.99 -8.33 13.67
N SER A 47 0.74 -8.96 14.82
CA SER A 47 1.67 -9.94 15.40
C SER A 47 1.86 -11.18 14.53
N GLN A 48 0.79 -11.66 13.91
CA GLN A 48 0.84 -12.78 12.96
C GLN A 48 1.66 -12.41 11.71
N PHE A 49 1.41 -11.25 11.12
CA PHE A 49 2.15 -10.76 9.95
C PHE A 49 3.66 -10.67 10.25
N ILE A 50 4.03 -10.05 11.37
CA ILE A 50 5.43 -9.91 11.79
C ILE A 50 6.08 -11.28 12.02
N TYR A 51 5.35 -12.22 12.65
CA TYR A 51 5.82 -13.57 12.85
C TYR A 51 6.07 -14.28 11.52
N GLU A 52 5.09 -14.28 10.61
CA GLU A 52 5.22 -14.90 9.29
C GLU A 52 6.34 -14.28 8.46
N LEU A 53 6.47 -12.94 8.50
CA LEU A 53 7.56 -12.23 7.85
C LEU A 53 8.92 -12.71 8.37
N ASN A 54 9.08 -12.88 9.70
CA ASN A 54 10.32 -13.34 10.29
C ASN A 54 10.67 -14.80 9.91
N GLN A 55 9.67 -15.65 9.65
CA GLN A 55 9.87 -17.03 9.19
C GLN A 55 10.32 -17.13 7.73
N LYS A 56 10.17 -16.08 6.93
CA LYS A 56 10.62 -16.12 5.52
C LYS A 56 12.16 -16.19 5.46
N GLU A 57 12.68 -17.17 4.74
CA GLU A 57 14.13 -17.36 4.55
C GLU A 57 14.79 -16.16 3.86
N SER A 58 14.09 -15.57 2.89
CA SER A 58 14.52 -14.35 2.20
C SER A 58 13.46 -13.28 2.26
N LYS A 59 13.87 -12.03 2.45
CA LYS A 59 13.01 -10.84 2.37
C LYS A 59 12.99 -10.25 0.97
N SER A 60 13.86 -10.71 0.08
CA SER A 60 13.89 -10.29 -1.33
C SER A 60 12.71 -10.90 -2.08
N ASN A 61 12.06 -10.10 -2.94
CA ASN A 61 10.92 -10.51 -3.75
C ASN A 61 9.73 -11.04 -2.95
N LEU A 62 9.52 -10.51 -1.74
CA LEU A 62 8.30 -10.74 -0.97
C LEU A 62 7.23 -9.75 -1.38
N TYR A 63 6.02 -10.27 -1.52
CA TYR A 63 4.83 -9.49 -1.80
C TYR A 63 3.86 -9.56 -0.63
N VAL A 64 3.25 -8.44 -0.28
CA VAL A 64 2.19 -8.35 0.72
C VAL A 64 0.86 -8.21 -0.01
N TYR A 65 0.00 -9.22 0.09
CA TYR A 65 -1.36 -9.15 -0.43
C TYR A 65 -2.25 -8.49 0.60
N ILE A 66 -2.88 -7.37 0.22
CA ILE A 66 -3.70 -6.54 1.10
C ILE A 66 -5.16 -6.65 0.69
N ASP A 67 -6.00 -7.13 1.61
CA ASP A 67 -7.46 -7.21 1.47
C ASP A 67 -8.10 -6.87 2.83
N THR A 68 -8.28 -5.57 3.10
CA THR A 68 -8.70 -5.09 4.41
C THR A 68 -9.57 -3.84 4.35
N ASN A 69 -10.52 -3.75 5.26
CA ASN A 69 -11.29 -2.54 5.53
C ASN A 69 -10.59 -1.60 6.54
N GLY A 70 -9.37 -1.92 6.94
CA GLY A 70 -8.62 -1.13 7.91
C GLY A 70 -8.82 -1.59 9.36
N GLY A 71 -8.62 -0.69 10.31
CA GLY A 71 -8.73 -0.97 11.73
C GLY A 71 -7.80 -0.12 12.59
N SER A 72 -7.14 -0.74 13.58
CA SER A 72 -6.27 -0.08 14.54
C SER A 72 -5.08 0.62 13.90
N VAL A 73 -4.90 1.90 14.21
CA VAL A 73 -3.74 2.71 13.76
C VAL A 73 -2.44 2.16 14.33
N ASP A 74 -2.41 1.83 15.63
CA ASP A 74 -1.19 1.33 16.29
C ASP A 74 -0.75 -0.02 15.71
N ALA A 75 -1.69 -0.93 15.51
CA ALA A 75 -1.41 -2.21 14.87
C ALA A 75 -0.93 -2.03 13.42
N GLY A 76 -1.55 -1.10 12.69
CA GLY A 76 -1.17 -0.76 11.33
C GLY A 76 0.22 -0.15 11.23
N ASN A 77 0.59 0.75 12.14
CA ASN A 77 1.93 1.35 12.16
C ASN A 77 3.02 0.29 12.37
N ARG A 78 2.79 -0.72 13.21
CA ARG A 78 3.73 -1.84 13.38
C ARG A 78 3.95 -2.62 12.07
N ILE A 79 2.90 -2.76 11.25
CA ILE A 79 2.98 -3.38 9.94
C ILE A 79 3.74 -2.47 8.95
N VAL A 80 3.46 -1.16 8.97
CA VAL A 80 4.15 -0.15 8.16
C VAL A 80 5.65 -0.18 8.40
N ASP A 81 6.08 -0.20 9.67
CA ASP A 81 7.50 -0.23 10.06
C ASP A 81 8.22 -1.43 9.43
N GLU A 82 7.62 -2.62 9.46
CA GLU A 82 8.23 -3.82 8.88
C GLU A 82 8.23 -3.79 7.34
N ILE A 83 7.18 -3.27 6.71
CA ILE A 83 7.12 -3.10 5.26
C ILE A 83 8.22 -2.16 4.77
N GLN A 84 8.40 -1.02 5.43
CA GLN A 84 9.43 -0.03 5.09
C GLN A 84 10.84 -0.58 5.36
N LYS A 85 11.06 -1.22 6.49
CA LYS A 85 12.34 -1.81 6.88
C LYS A 85 12.88 -2.79 5.83
N TYR A 86 12.00 -3.59 5.24
CA TYR A 86 12.39 -4.60 4.25
C TYR A 86 12.10 -4.18 2.80
N ASN A 87 11.58 -2.96 2.57
CA ASN A 87 11.20 -2.45 1.24
C ASN A 87 10.29 -3.42 0.48
N LEU A 88 9.21 -3.87 1.13
CA LEU A 88 8.32 -4.89 0.55
C LEU A 88 7.43 -4.30 -0.56
N ASP A 89 7.13 -5.11 -1.55
CA ASP A 89 6.16 -4.81 -2.61
C ASP A 89 4.76 -5.26 -2.17
N CYS A 90 3.71 -4.52 -2.57
CA CYS A 90 2.34 -4.84 -2.17
C CYS A 90 1.41 -5.01 -3.37
N ILE A 91 0.42 -5.89 -3.20
CA ILE A 91 -0.67 -6.12 -4.15
C ILE A 91 -1.97 -5.91 -3.39
N ALA A 92 -2.77 -4.92 -3.77
CA ALA A 92 -4.04 -4.63 -3.10
C ALA A 92 -5.24 -5.12 -3.93
N SER A 93 -6.13 -5.85 -3.27
CA SER A 93 -7.50 -6.12 -3.70
C SER A 93 -8.45 -5.13 -3.03
N SER A 94 -8.34 -4.95 -1.73
CA SER A 94 -9.01 -3.91 -0.96
C SER A 94 -8.04 -3.30 0.03
N ALA A 95 -7.89 -1.97 0.00
CA ALA A 95 -7.04 -1.23 0.94
C ALA A 95 -7.80 0.01 1.42
N ILE A 96 -8.53 -0.14 2.52
CA ILE A 96 -9.42 0.88 3.05
C ILE A 96 -8.89 1.37 4.40
N SER A 97 -9.00 2.69 4.67
CA SER A 97 -8.61 3.30 5.95
C SER A 97 -7.13 3.00 6.28
N MET A 98 -6.83 2.36 7.41
CA MET A 98 -5.46 1.95 7.76
C MET A 98 -4.84 1.01 6.72
N GLY A 99 -5.63 0.23 5.99
CA GLY A 99 -5.15 -0.57 4.86
C GLY A 99 -4.57 0.28 3.73
N PHE A 100 -5.14 1.46 3.48
CA PHE A 100 -4.62 2.40 2.50
C PHE A 100 -3.27 3.00 2.95
N VAL A 101 -3.13 3.34 4.24
CA VAL A 101 -1.86 3.82 4.82
C VAL A 101 -0.77 2.76 4.67
N ILE A 102 -1.09 1.49 4.99
CA ILE A 102 -0.17 0.37 4.80
C ILE A 102 0.24 0.24 3.32
N LEU A 103 -0.70 0.33 2.38
CA LEU A 103 -0.40 0.27 0.95
C LEU A 103 0.56 1.40 0.52
N GLN A 104 0.39 2.62 1.08
CA GLN A 104 1.27 3.75 0.76
C GLN A 104 2.71 3.56 1.28
N SER A 105 2.93 2.73 2.28
CA SER A 105 4.26 2.43 2.82
C SER A 105 5.08 1.45 1.95
N CYS A 106 4.45 0.81 0.97
CA CYS A 106 5.08 -0.21 0.14
C CYS A 106 6.01 0.40 -0.92
N LYS A 107 7.10 -0.30 -1.23
CA LYS A 107 8.07 0.10 -2.26
C LYS A 107 7.41 0.18 -3.64
N THR A 108 6.78 -0.88 -4.07
CA THR A 108 5.99 -0.95 -5.30
C THR A 108 4.56 -1.35 -4.96
N ARG A 109 3.60 -0.71 -5.58
CA ARG A 109 2.18 -0.92 -5.33
C ARG A 109 1.51 -1.43 -6.59
N TYR A 110 0.96 -2.64 -6.51
CA TYR A 110 0.14 -3.25 -7.55
C TYR A 110 -1.31 -3.25 -7.09
N ILE A 111 -2.22 -3.02 -8.00
CA ILE A 111 -3.66 -3.10 -7.76
C ILE A 111 -4.29 -4.06 -8.74
N THR A 112 -5.35 -4.76 -8.35
CA THR A 112 -6.16 -5.57 -9.25
C THR A 112 -7.16 -4.68 -10.00
N ASN A 113 -7.74 -5.17 -11.09
CA ASN A 113 -8.70 -4.40 -11.89
C ASN A 113 -9.96 -3.96 -11.12
N TYR A 114 -10.28 -4.64 -10.02
CA TYR A 114 -11.46 -4.38 -9.20
C TYR A 114 -11.08 -3.94 -7.78
N SER A 115 -9.88 -3.39 -7.61
CA SER A 115 -9.41 -2.94 -6.29
C SER A 115 -10.23 -1.78 -5.78
N THR A 116 -10.53 -1.83 -4.49
CA THR A 116 -11.13 -0.72 -3.75
C THR A 116 -10.07 -0.07 -2.89
N LEU A 117 -9.81 1.22 -3.14
CA LEU A 117 -8.87 2.02 -2.36
C LEU A 117 -9.64 3.18 -1.74
N MET A 118 -9.53 3.37 -0.41
CA MET A 118 -10.22 4.46 0.26
C MET A 118 -9.45 4.94 1.48
N GLN A 119 -9.28 6.26 1.54
CA GLN A 119 -8.78 6.96 2.71
C GLN A 119 -9.89 7.85 3.29
N HIS A 120 -9.96 7.94 4.60
CA HIS A 120 -10.84 8.84 5.32
C HIS A 120 -10.13 9.36 6.58
N GLN A 121 -10.70 10.41 7.18
CA GLN A 121 -10.23 10.88 8.48
C GLN A 121 -10.40 9.82 9.56
N ILE A 122 -9.52 9.84 10.56
CA ILE A 122 -9.56 8.88 11.67
C ILE A 122 -10.92 8.98 12.38
N SER A 123 -11.59 7.85 12.54
CA SER A 123 -12.86 7.74 13.25
C SER A 123 -12.65 7.08 14.61
N TYR A 124 -13.22 7.65 15.64
CA TYR A 124 -13.15 7.13 17.01
C TYR A 124 -14.53 6.93 17.59
N GLY A 125 -14.72 5.82 18.29
CA GLY A 125 -15.88 5.58 19.13
C GLY A 125 -15.42 5.36 20.58
N ILE A 126 -15.88 6.20 21.50
CA ILE A 126 -15.63 6.06 22.93
C ILE A 126 -16.92 6.06 23.69
N GLN A 127 -17.02 5.12 24.62
CA GLN A 127 -18.08 5.07 25.60
C GLN A 127 -17.41 5.05 26.99
N ASN A 128 -17.35 6.23 27.66
CA ASN A 128 -16.73 6.37 28.97
C ASN A 128 -17.22 7.62 29.72
N GLU A 129 -16.76 7.84 30.93
CA GLU A 129 -17.02 9.06 31.70
C GLU A 129 -16.47 10.30 30.98
N LYS A 130 -17.15 11.44 31.12
CA LYS A 130 -16.87 12.68 30.35
C LYS A 130 -15.41 13.10 30.40
N GLU A 131 -14.79 13.13 31.58
CA GLU A 131 -13.41 13.56 31.76
C GLU A 131 -12.39 12.64 31.05
N LYS A 132 -12.67 11.35 31.02
CA LYS A 132 -11.85 10.37 30.29
C LYS A 132 -12.01 10.52 28.78
N ILE A 133 -13.21 10.88 28.32
CA ILE A 133 -13.48 11.17 26.90
C ILE A 133 -12.71 12.41 26.46
N GLU A 134 -12.71 13.50 27.25
CA GLU A 134 -11.99 14.73 26.93
C GLU A 134 -10.47 14.48 26.83
N SER A 135 -9.89 13.80 27.80
CA SER A 135 -8.45 13.44 27.78
C SER A 135 -8.08 12.56 26.57
N TYR A 136 -8.98 11.66 26.18
CA TYR A 136 -8.76 10.80 25.03
C TYR A 136 -8.91 11.55 23.71
N VAL A 137 -9.85 12.49 23.59
CA VAL A 137 -9.98 13.36 22.42
C VAL A 137 -8.70 14.18 22.17
N ASP A 138 -8.08 14.69 23.23
CA ASP A 138 -6.83 15.44 23.11
C ASP A 138 -5.65 14.56 22.70
N PHE A 139 -5.56 13.34 23.22
CA PHE A 139 -4.59 12.35 22.78
C PHE A 139 -4.77 12.01 21.29
N ILE A 140 -5.99 11.82 20.85
CA ILE A 140 -6.34 11.54 19.47
C ILE A 140 -5.93 12.67 18.51
N LYS A 141 -6.19 13.93 18.87
CA LYS A 141 -5.75 15.09 18.08
C LYS A 141 -4.23 15.11 17.90
N GLN A 142 -3.47 14.66 18.90
CA GLN A 142 -2.01 14.58 18.79
C GLN A 142 -1.57 13.50 17.79
N ILE A 143 -2.30 12.38 17.72
CA ILE A 143 -2.02 11.31 16.74
C ILE A 143 -2.36 11.80 15.32
N ASP A 144 -3.53 12.42 15.13
CA ASP A 144 -3.99 12.92 13.84
C ASP A 144 -3.01 13.95 13.25
N ASN A 145 -2.48 14.85 14.09
CA ASN A 145 -1.47 15.83 13.69
C ASN A 145 -0.10 15.21 13.34
N LYS A 146 0.17 13.96 13.69
CA LYS A 146 1.39 13.25 13.30
C LYS A 146 1.27 12.47 11.99
N LEU A 147 0.03 12.26 11.54
CA LEU A 147 -0.28 11.50 10.32
C LEU A 147 -0.57 12.39 9.11
N THR A 148 -0.67 13.70 9.32
CA THR A 148 -0.80 14.74 8.28
C THR A 148 0.53 15.41 8.01
#